data_976af7a96138406efc75aef89029d31c
#
_entry.id   976af7a96138406efc75aef89029d31c
#
_cell.length_a   1.000
_cell.length_b   1.000
_cell.length_c   1.000
_cell.angle_alpha   90.00
_cell.angle_beta   90.00
_cell.angle_gamma   90.00
#
_symmetry.space_group_name_H-M   'P 1'
#
loop_
_entity.id
_entity.type
_entity.pdbx_description
1 polymer ?
#
loop_
_entity_poly.entity_id
_entity_poly.type
_entity_poly.pdbx_seq_one_letter_code
_entity_poly.pdbx_strand_id
1 'polypeptide(L)'
;MQVDKSNIALDATKDLIYQDVKAAYVRFKESVKNITTFNKDVDLALSNYKIVKSRYDNDFAVISDIVDAELQLNEAKISLNNANLDSIIQYYSLQYAMGKL
;
A
#
# COMPACT_ATOMS: atom_id res chain seq x y z
N MET A 1 -9.32 -45.62 14.79
CA MET A 1 -8.42 -44.68 15.45
C MET A 1 -7.49 -43.94 14.49
N GLN A 2 -6.95 -44.58 13.46
CA GLN A 2 -6.15 -43.89 12.45
C GLN A 2 -6.96 -42.89 11.62
N VAL A 3 -8.23 -43.15 11.37
CA VAL A 3 -9.14 -42.29 10.64
C VAL A 3 -9.41 -40.99 11.40
N ASP A 4 -9.59 -41.06 12.72
CA ASP A 4 -9.83 -39.89 13.56
C ASP A 4 -8.61 -38.96 13.62
N LYS A 5 -7.40 -39.53 13.68
CA LYS A 5 -6.16 -38.74 13.64
C LYS A 5 -5.97 -38.06 12.29
N SER A 6 -6.29 -38.72 11.20
CA SER A 6 -6.22 -38.15 9.85
C SER A 6 -7.21 -37.02 9.68
N ASN A 7 -8.44 -37.17 10.19
CA ASN A 7 -9.45 -36.13 10.13
C ASN A 7 -9.08 -34.91 10.96
N ILE A 8 -8.53 -35.10 12.17
CA ILE A 8 -8.09 -34.01 13.04
C ILE A 8 -6.93 -33.25 12.38
N ALA A 9 -5.95 -33.96 11.80
CA ALA A 9 -4.84 -33.35 11.11
C ALA A 9 -5.30 -32.58 9.87
N LEU A 10 -6.27 -33.11 9.13
CA LEU A 10 -6.85 -32.46 7.95
C LEU A 10 -7.62 -31.17 8.35
N ASP A 11 -8.41 -31.24 9.42
CA ASP A 11 -9.14 -30.08 9.94
C ASP A 11 -8.18 -29.00 10.44
N ALA A 12 -7.10 -29.37 11.14
CA ALA A 12 -6.08 -28.42 11.57
C ALA A 12 -5.38 -27.75 10.39
N THR A 13 -5.11 -28.51 9.32
CA THR A 13 -4.53 -27.96 8.08
C THR A 13 -5.49 -26.98 7.40
N LYS A 14 -6.76 -27.30 7.32
CA LYS A 14 -7.80 -26.40 6.78
C LYS A 14 -7.91 -25.11 7.59
N ASP A 15 -7.86 -25.19 8.92
CA ASP A 15 -7.90 -24.03 9.80
C ASP A 15 -6.69 -23.12 9.57
N LEU A 16 -5.50 -23.70 9.42
CA LEU A 16 -4.30 -22.94 9.13
C LEU A 16 -4.38 -22.23 7.78
N ILE A 17 -4.88 -22.90 6.75
CA ILE A 17 -5.09 -22.30 5.42
C ILE A 17 -6.12 -21.18 5.53
N TYR A 18 -7.20 -21.38 6.28
CA TYR A 18 -8.22 -20.36 6.47
C TYR A 18 -7.66 -19.12 7.17
N GLN A 19 -6.81 -19.31 8.18
CA GLN A 19 -6.12 -18.20 8.86
C GLN A 19 -5.17 -17.47 7.90
N ASP A 20 -4.45 -18.21 7.05
CA ASP A 20 -3.56 -17.64 6.04
C ASP A 20 -4.33 -16.78 5.03
N VAL A 21 -5.47 -17.27 4.56
CA VAL A 21 -6.36 -16.52 3.66
C VAL A 21 -6.87 -15.25 4.32
N LYS A 22 -7.31 -15.36 5.57
CA LYS A 22 -7.81 -14.20 6.32
C LYS A 22 -6.72 -13.15 6.51
N ALA A 23 -5.52 -13.58 6.90
CA ALA A 23 -4.38 -12.68 7.08
C ALA A 23 -3.99 -12.01 5.75
N ALA A 24 -3.97 -12.78 4.65
CA ALA A 24 -3.67 -12.25 3.32
C ALA A 24 -4.73 -11.25 2.86
N TYR A 25 -6.00 -11.51 3.14
CA TYR A 25 -7.10 -10.60 2.83
C TYR A 25 -6.97 -9.27 3.58
N VAL A 26 -6.66 -9.33 4.87
CA VAL A 26 -6.46 -8.13 5.69
C VAL A 26 -5.28 -7.31 5.16
N ARG A 27 -4.16 -7.96 4.83
CA ARG A 27 -3.01 -7.26 4.24
C ARG A 27 -3.34 -6.60 2.91
N PHE A 28 -4.09 -7.30 2.06
CA PHE A 28 -4.53 -6.73 0.78
C PHE A 28 -5.43 -5.51 1.00
N LYS A 29 -6.39 -5.61 1.91
CA LYS A 29 -7.31 -4.53 2.23
C LYS A 29 -6.57 -3.30 2.77
N GLU A 30 -5.57 -3.50 3.62
CA GLU A 30 -4.72 -2.43 4.14
C GLU A 30 -3.89 -1.80 3.03
N SER A 31 -3.36 -2.59 2.10
CA SER A 31 -2.57 -2.06 0.97
C SER A 31 -3.41 -1.17 0.07
N VAL A 32 -4.66 -1.53 -0.20
CA VAL A 32 -5.59 -0.69 -0.97
C VAL A 32 -5.90 0.61 -0.24
N LYS A 33 -6.10 0.54 1.09
CA LYS A 33 -6.31 1.73 1.91
C LYS A 33 -5.10 2.66 1.88
N ASN A 34 -3.90 2.12 1.89
CA ASN A 34 -2.66 2.88 1.79
C ASN A 34 -2.56 3.64 0.47
N ILE A 35 -3.01 3.05 -0.64
CA ILE A 35 -3.07 3.73 -1.94
C ILE A 35 -3.91 5.00 -1.84
N THR A 36 -5.09 4.93 -1.22
CA THR A 36 -5.96 6.09 -1.03
C THR A 36 -5.26 7.18 -0.21
N THR A 37 -4.58 6.79 0.87
CA THR A 37 -3.85 7.70 1.73
C THR A 37 -2.71 8.38 0.97
N PHE A 38 -1.90 7.62 0.23
CA PHE A 38 -0.77 8.17 -0.53
C PHE A 38 -1.23 9.01 -1.72
N ASN A 39 -2.39 8.72 -2.32
CA ASN A 39 -2.99 9.60 -3.33
C ASN A 39 -3.30 10.98 -2.76
N LYS A 40 -3.84 11.03 -1.55
CA LYS A 40 -4.11 12.31 -0.86
C LYS A 40 -2.81 13.05 -0.55
N ASP A 41 -1.77 12.33 -0.17
CA ASP A 41 -0.46 12.91 0.10
C ASP A 41 0.15 13.53 -1.16
N VAL A 42 0.02 12.87 -2.32
CA VAL A 42 0.46 13.41 -3.61
C VAL A 42 -0.32 14.68 -3.96
N ASP A 43 -1.63 14.67 -3.80
CA ASP A 43 -2.47 15.85 -4.06
C ASP A 43 -2.07 17.02 -3.18
N LEU A 44 -1.80 16.76 -1.90
CA LEU A 44 -1.38 17.77 -0.95
C LEU A 44 0.00 18.34 -1.32
N ALA A 45 0.95 17.47 -1.64
CA ALA A 45 2.30 17.87 -2.05
C ALA A 45 2.28 18.66 -3.36
N LEU A 46 1.42 18.27 -4.31
CA LEU A 46 1.23 19.00 -5.57
C LEU A 46 0.65 20.39 -5.33
N SER A 47 -0.35 20.51 -4.46
CA SER A 47 -0.93 21.80 -4.08
C SER A 47 0.12 22.71 -3.44
N ASN A 48 0.92 22.16 -2.53
CA ASN A 48 2.02 22.90 -1.91
C ASN A 48 3.06 23.36 -2.93
N TYR A 49 3.42 22.51 -3.87
CA TYR A 49 4.36 22.85 -4.95
C TYR A 49 3.83 24.01 -5.79
N LYS A 50 2.54 23.99 -6.15
CA LYS A 50 1.92 25.07 -6.93
C LYS A 50 1.94 26.39 -6.19
N ILE A 51 1.68 26.37 -4.87
CA ILE A 51 1.71 27.56 -4.02
C ILE A 51 3.13 28.14 -3.97
N VAL A 52 4.13 27.28 -3.70
CA VAL A 52 5.54 27.70 -3.61
C VAL A 52 6.02 28.24 -4.96
N LYS A 53 5.65 27.58 -6.06
CA LYS A 53 6.01 28.04 -7.42
C LYS A 53 5.41 29.42 -7.71
N SER A 54 4.17 29.65 -7.34
CA SER A 54 3.51 30.94 -7.48
C SER A 54 4.23 32.03 -6.68
N ARG A 55 4.63 31.73 -5.46
CA ARG A 55 5.42 32.66 -4.60
C ARG A 55 6.79 32.95 -5.22
N TYR A 56 7.45 31.93 -5.77
CA TYR A 56 8.74 32.11 -6.44
C TYR A 56 8.59 33.01 -7.67
N ASP A 57 7.57 32.78 -8.49
CA ASP A 57 7.31 33.57 -9.68
C ASP A 57 7.01 35.03 -9.34
N ASN A 58 6.50 35.31 -8.14
CA ASN A 58 6.20 36.65 -7.62
C ASN A 58 7.28 37.20 -6.68
N ASP A 59 8.46 36.59 -6.64
CA ASP A 59 9.62 36.98 -5.81
C ASP A 59 9.39 36.88 -4.30
N PHE A 60 8.39 36.10 -3.84
CA PHE A 60 8.12 35.86 -2.41
C PHE A 60 8.74 34.57 -1.87
N ALA A 61 9.41 33.79 -2.71
CA ALA A 61 10.10 32.57 -2.30
C ALA A 61 11.44 32.47 -3.02
N VAL A 62 12.39 31.74 -2.43
CA VAL A 62 13.70 31.50 -3.03
C VAL A 62 13.72 30.13 -3.71
N ILE A 63 14.73 29.91 -4.56
CA ILE A 63 14.84 28.67 -5.35
C ILE A 63 14.92 27.42 -4.49
N SER A 64 15.52 27.50 -3.28
CA SER A 64 15.58 26.37 -2.36
C SER A 64 14.19 25.93 -1.91
N ASP A 65 13.23 26.85 -1.79
CA ASP A 65 11.87 26.52 -1.42
C ASP A 65 11.18 25.70 -2.50
N ILE A 66 11.40 26.06 -3.77
CA ILE A 66 10.89 25.27 -4.91
C ILE A 66 11.51 23.89 -4.95
N VAL A 67 12.83 23.78 -4.77
CA VAL A 67 13.54 22.49 -4.77
C VAL A 67 13.01 21.59 -3.66
N ASP A 68 12.79 22.14 -2.47
CA ASP A 68 12.23 21.38 -1.35
C ASP A 68 10.81 20.90 -1.65
N ALA A 69 9.96 21.76 -2.20
CA ALA A 69 8.59 21.40 -2.56
C ALA A 69 8.55 20.34 -3.67
N GLU A 70 9.45 20.44 -4.65
CA GLU A 70 9.58 19.46 -5.74
C GLU A 70 10.07 18.12 -5.20
N LEU A 71 11.00 18.12 -4.27
CA LEU A 71 11.49 16.91 -3.62
C LEU A 71 10.37 16.22 -2.83
N GLN A 72 9.59 16.97 -2.06
CA GLN A 72 8.45 16.44 -1.32
C GLN A 72 7.41 15.83 -2.27
N LEU A 73 7.14 16.46 -3.40
CA LEU A 73 6.22 15.92 -4.41
C LEU A 73 6.74 14.61 -4.99
N ASN A 74 8.02 14.53 -5.32
CA ASN A 74 8.64 13.33 -5.84
C ASN A 74 8.63 12.19 -4.83
N GLU A 75 8.91 12.48 -3.57
CA GLU A 75 8.84 11.49 -2.49
C GLU A 75 7.43 10.94 -2.32
N ALA A 76 6.41 11.80 -2.38
CA ALA A 76 5.02 11.39 -2.31
C ALA A 76 4.63 10.48 -3.49
N LYS A 77 5.07 10.82 -4.70
CA LYS A 77 4.84 10.00 -5.90
C LYS A 77 5.52 8.63 -5.81
N ILE A 78 6.74 8.58 -5.29
CA ILE A 78 7.47 7.32 -5.08
C ILE A 78 6.72 6.46 -4.06
N SER A 79 6.25 7.04 -2.95
CA SER A 79 5.48 6.32 -1.95
C SER A 79 4.18 5.76 -2.54
N LEU A 80 3.50 6.52 -3.39
CA LEU A 80 2.29 6.06 -4.09
C LEU A 80 2.60 4.89 -5.02
N ASN A 81 3.67 4.98 -5.80
CA ASN A 81 4.09 3.89 -6.70
C ASN A 81 4.42 2.63 -5.91
N ASN A 82 5.12 2.75 -4.79
CA ASN A 82 5.43 1.63 -3.92
C ASN A 82 4.17 1.01 -3.32
N ALA A 83 3.18 1.82 -2.94
CA ALA A 83 1.91 1.34 -2.44
C ALA A 83 1.13 0.58 -3.51
N ASN A 84 1.15 1.06 -4.77
CA ASN A 84 0.53 0.36 -5.89
C ASN A 84 1.18 -1.00 -6.13
N LEU A 85 2.52 -1.07 -6.12
CA LEU A 85 3.25 -2.33 -6.25
C LEU A 85 2.95 -3.29 -5.11
N ASP A 86 2.89 -2.77 -3.88
CA ASP A 86 2.56 -3.57 -2.69
C ASP A 86 1.16 -4.17 -2.81
N SER A 87 0.17 -3.39 -3.29
CA SER A 87 -1.19 -3.90 -3.46
C SER A 87 -1.26 -5.04 -4.48
N ILE A 88 -0.46 -4.97 -5.55
CA ILE A 88 -0.37 -6.04 -6.54
C ILE A 88 0.24 -7.29 -5.91
N ILE A 89 1.30 -7.15 -5.14
CA ILE A 89 1.96 -8.25 -4.43
C ILE A 89 0.98 -8.90 -3.44
N GLN A 90 0.26 -8.10 -2.67
CA GLN A 90 -0.72 -8.61 -1.70
C GLN A 90 -1.90 -9.29 -2.39
N TYR A 91 -2.32 -8.78 -3.54
CA TYR A 91 -3.38 -9.41 -4.34
C TYR A 91 -2.97 -10.81 -4.78
N TYR A 92 -1.77 -10.98 -5.33
CA TYR A 92 -1.27 -12.28 -5.75
C TYR A 92 -1.03 -13.20 -4.55
N SER A 93 -0.57 -12.68 -3.43
CA SER A 93 -0.42 -13.44 -2.19
C SER A 93 -1.77 -13.97 -1.70
N LEU A 94 -2.81 -13.15 -1.78
CA LEU A 94 -4.17 -13.55 -1.43
C LEU A 94 -4.67 -14.66 -2.35
N GLN A 95 -4.48 -14.51 -3.66
CA GLN A 95 -4.88 -15.53 -4.63
C GLN A 95 -4.13 -16.83 -4.42
N TYR A 96 -2.85 -16.76 -4.11
CA TYR A 96 -2.04 -17.94 -3.81
C TYR A 96 -2.58 -18.67 -2.57
N ALA A 97 -2.89 -17.92 -1.50
CA ALA A 97 -3.45 -18.50 -0.29
C ALA A 97 -4.82 -19.13 -0.54
N MET A 98 -5.69 -18.46 -1.33
CA MET A 98 -6.99 -19.01 -1.70
C MET A 98 -6.88 -20.26 -2.57
N GLY A 99 -5.84 -20.33 -3.41
CA GLY A 99 -5.59 -21.51 -4.24
C GLY A 99 -5.26 -22.77 -3.45
N LYS A 100 -4.91 -22.65 -2.18
CA LYS A 100 -4.67 -23.78 -1.28
C LYS A 100 -5.95 -24.36 -0.69
N LEU A 101 -7.04 -23.62 -0.75
CA LEU A 101 -8.34 -24.10 -0.32
C LEU A 101 -8.92 -25.04 -1.39
#